data_e6c6b494629220dcd62635e8afe5e6aa
#
_entry.id   e6c6b494629220dcd62635e8afe5e6aa
#
_cell.length_a   1.000
_cell.length_b   1.000
_cell.length_c   1.000
_cell.angle_alpha   90.00
_cell.angle_beta   90.00
_cell.angle_gamma   90.00
#
_symmetry.space_group_name_H-M   'P 1'
#
loop_
_entity.id
_entity.type
_entity.pdbx_description
1 polymer ?
#
loop_
_entity_poly.entity_id
_entity_poly.type
_entity_poly.pdbx_seq_one_letter_code
_entity_poly.pdbx_strand_id
1 'polypeptide(L)'
;MLFSVGGDGTILDTVPFVRDSGVPILGINLGRMGFLSSMSKNEIVEAVNYVKKGNYLLDKRSLLQLDAPANLFGEINFALNDLAIYRNATPTLIMVHVFVDDLFLNSYYGDGLIIASPTGSTAYSLSVGGPIVSPGSQNMIIAPIASHNLTVRPIVIKDSSVIKMRIEGREEKYLMSMDSRQSPIGKEAEIIVRKCDFGINLVQMPGKNFFSTIRDKLLWGMDYRNQQTNYYT
;
A
#
# COMPACT_ATOMS: atom_id res chain seq x y z
N MET A 1 6.93 -10.77 19.02
CA MET A 1 6.08 -9.62 18.63
C MET A 1 6.94 -8.38 18.62
N LEU A 2 6.81 -7.55 17.58
CA LEU A 2 7.48 -6.26 17.45
C LEU A 2 6.47 -5.15 17.75
N PHE A 3 6.85 -4.18 18.57
CA PHE A 3 6.01 -3.00 18.87
C PHE A 3 6.51 -1.83 18.01
N SER A 4 5.65 -1.34 17.13
CA SER A 4 5.90 -0.15 16.31
C SER A 4 5.18 1.04 16.94
N VAL A 5 5.95 1.99 17.47
CA VAL A 5 5.41 3.14 18.21
C VAL A 5 5.60 4.41 17.36
N GLY A 6 4.50 4.91 16.79
CA GLY A 6 4.54 6.07 15.87
C GLY A 6 3.29 6.14 15.01
N GLY A 7 3.42 6.56 13.76
CA GLY A 7 2.35 6.55 12.76
C GLY A 7 2.44 5.35 11.82
N ASP A 8 1.62 5.35 10.75
CA ASP A 8 1.66 4.30 9.72
C ASP A 8 3.03 4.21 9.03
N GLY A 9 3.72 5.34 8.81
CA GLY A 9 5.08 5.34 8.28
C GLY A 9 6.06 4.55 9.14
N THR A 10 5.95 4.63 10.48
CA THR A 10 6.79 3.85 11.39
C THR A 10 6.52 2.35 11.26
N ILE A 11 5.25 1.96 11.00
CA ILE A 11 4.92 0.56 10.73
C ILE A 11 5.56 0.12 9.41
N LEU A 12 5.48 0.93 8.34
CA LEU A 12 6.15 0.64 7.07
C LEU A 12 7.65 0.42 7.26
N ASP A 13 8.31 1.25 8.07
CA ASP A 13 9.73 1.12 8.37
C ASP A 13 10.08 -0.14 9.18
N THR A 14 9.10 -0.77 9.87
CA THR A 14 9.34 -2.04 10.59
C THR A 14 9.25 -3.27 9.68
N VAL A 15 8.58 -3.18 8.53
CA VAL A 15 8.40 -4.31 7.61
C VAL A 15 9.74 -4.91 7.15
N PRO A 16 10.76 -4.10 6.77
CA PRO A 16 12.09 -4.60 6.43
C PRO A 16 12.81 -5.36 7.56
N PHE A 17 12.51 -5.07 8.82
CA PHE A 17 13.12 -5.78 9.95
C PHE A 17 12.45 -7.12 10.23
N VAL A 18 11.14 -7.20 10.02
CA VAL A 18 10.37 -8.43 10.25
C VAL A 18 10.55 -9.43 9.11
N ARG A 19 10.51 -8.96 7.85
CA ARG A 19 10.64 -9.81 6.66
C ARG A 19 9.70 -11.03 6.74
N ASP A 20 10.24 -12.21 6.45
CA ASP A 20 9.58 -13.52 6.44
C ASP A 20 9.61 -14.24 7.80
N SER A 21 10.08 -13.59 8.86
CA SER A 21 10.23 -14.19 10.19
C SER A 21 8.90 -14.62 10.84
N GLY A 22 7.75 -14.13 10.32
CA GLY A 22 6.44 -14.36 10.90
C GLY A 22 6.19 -13.60 12.21
N VAL A 23 7.14 -12.79 12.70
CA VAL A 23 6.99 -11.98 13.92
C VAL A 23 5.87 -10.96 13.71
N PRO A 24 4.78 -10.99 14.53
CA PRO A 24 3.69 -10.05 14.37
C PRO A 24 4.09 -8.64 14.82
N ILE A 25 3.54 -7.63 14.10
CA ILE A 25 3.75 -6.20 14.37
C ILE A 25 2.51 -5.65 15.06
N LEU A 26 2.67 -5.05 16.25
CA LEU A 26 1.64 -4.27 16.92
C LEU A 26 1.93 -2.77 16.73
N GLY A 27 1.07 -2.10 15.97
CA GLY A 27 1.15 -0.65 15.77
C GLY A 27 0.47 0.12 16.89
N ILE A 28 1.21 1.00 17.56
CA ILE A 28 0.72 1.93 18.58
C ILE A 28 0.87 3.35 18.07
N ASN A 29 -0.24 4.02 17.85
CA ASN A 29 -0.25 5.35 17.28
C ASN A 29 -0.08 6.43 18.36
N LEU A 30 0.86 7.35 18.16
CA LEU A 30 1.13 8.47 19.06
C LEU A 30 0.35 9.75 18.70
N GLY A 31 -0.20 9.81 17.50
CA GLY A 31 -0.89 10.98 16.97
C GLY A 31 -2.28 10.65 16.44
N ARG A 32 -2.55 11.06 15.18
CA ARG A 32 -3.79 10.68 14.50
C ARG A 32 -3.70 9.22 14.06
N MET A 33 -4.63 8.40 14.50
CA MET A 33 -4.69 6.98 14.14
C MET A 33 -4.67 6.81 12.61
N GLY A 34 -3.81 5.94 12.10
CA GLY A 34 -3.70 5.56 10.69
C GLY A 34 -4.59 4.39 10.32
N PHE A 35 -4.33 3.77 9.18
CA PHE A 35 -4.99 2.56 8.71
C PHE A 35 -4.28 1.27 9.16
N LEU A 36 -3.01 1.36 9.58
CA LEU A 36 -2.18 0.21 9.95
C LEU A 36 -2.10 0.01 11.46
N SER A 37 -2.16 1.09 12.23
CA SER A 37 -2.09 1.00 13.70
C SER A 37 -3.44 0.62 14.30
N SER A 38 -3.45 -0.34 15.22
CA SER A 38 -4.67 -0.83 15.87
C SER A 38 -4.96 -0.20 17.24
N MET A 39 -3.97 0.49 17.83
CA MET A 39 -4.08 1.06 19.17
C MET A 39 -3.58 2.50 19.22
N SER A 40 -4.21 3.31 20.07
CA SER A 40 -3.75 4.65 20.42
C SER A 40 -2.83 4.63 21.64
N LYS A 41 -2.08 5.73 21.86
CA LYS A 41 -1.22 5.88 23.05
C LYS A 41 -1.95 5.69 24.36
N ASN A 42 -3.23 6.03 24.43
CA ASN A 42 -4.03 5.93 25.66
C ASN A 42 -4.45 4.48 25.96
N GLU A 43 -4.36 3.58 24.98
CA GLU A 43 -4.74 2.17 25.07
C GLU A 43 -3.53 1.24 25.29
N ILE A 44 -2.31 1.78 25.56
CA ILE A 44 -1.06 0.98 25.67
C ILE A 44 -1.16 -0.07 26.77
N VAL A 45 -1.69 0.28 27.95
CA VAL A 45 -1.81 -0.66 29.07
C VAL A 45 -2.75 -1.82 28.69
N GLU A 46 -3.84 -1.50 28.02
CA GLU A 46 -4.80 -2.47 27.52
C GLU A 46 -4.17 -3.37 26.45
N ALA A 47 -3.43 -2.78 25.50
CA ALA A 47 -2.68 -3.52 24.48
C ALA A 47 -1.72 -4.56 25.09
N VAL A 48 -0.94 -4.17 26.10
CA VAL A 48 -0.04 -5.08 26.81
C VAL A 48 -0.81 -6.21 27.50
N ASN A 49 -1.97 -5.91 28.08
CA ASN A 49 -2.81 -6.92 28.73
C ASN A 49 -3.41 -7.90 27.72
N TYR A 50 -3.85 -7.44 26.54
CA TYR A 50 -4.32 -8.31 25.46
C TYR A 50 -3.19 -9.23 24.97
N VAL A 51 -2.01 -8.68 24.74
CA VAL A 51 -0.83 -9.45 24.30
C VAL A 51 -0.46 -10.52 25.34
N LYS A 52 -0.39 -10.15 26.63
CA LYS A 52 -0.07 -11.12 27.72
C LYS A 52 -1.09 -12.26 27.81
N LYS A 53 -2.36 -11.97 27.53
CA LYS A 53 -3.45 -12.97 27.56
C LYS A 53 -3.59 -13.74 26.25
N GLY A 54 -2.84 -13.40 25.21
CA GLY A 54 -3.02 -13.97 23.88
C GLY A 54 -4.34 -13.60 23.22
N ASN A 55 -5.02 -12.55 23.67
CA ASN A 55 -6.33 -12.12 23.18
C ASN A 55 -6.19 -11.08 22.07
N TYR A 56 -5.71 -11.50 20.91
CA TYR A 56 -5.58 -10.70 19.70
C TYR A 56 -5.70 -11.59 18.47
N LEU A 57 -5.97 -10.98 17.33
CA LEU A 57 -6.00 -11.66 16.03
C LEU A 57 -4.77 -11.26 15.22
N LEU A 58 -4.37 -12.13 14.31
CA LEU A 58 -3.34 -11.83 13.32
C LEU A 58 -4.02 -11.51 11.98
N ASP A 59 -3.84 -10.29 11.53
CA ASP A 59 -4.29 -9.80 10.24
C ASP A 59 -3.13 -9.92 9.24
N LYS A 60 -3.19 -10.97 8.43
CA LYS A 60 -2.14 -11.26 7.44
C LYS A 60 -2.26 -10.32 6.24
N ARG A 61 -1.17 -9.61 5.95
CA ARG A 61 -1.05 -8.67 4.85
C ARG A 61 -0.13 -9.21 3.77
N SER A 62 -0.60 -9.15 2.52
CA SER A 62 0.23 -9.44 1.36
C SER A 62 1.18 -8.28 1.07
N LEU A 63 2.32 -8.59 0.48
CA LEU A 63 3.32 -7.63 0.04
C LEU A 63 3.44 -7.70 -1.50
N LEU A 64 3.85 -6.58 -2.09
CA LEU A 64 4.34 -6.55 -3.46
C LEU A 64 5.84 -6.85 -3.46
N GLN A 65 6.33 -7.47 -4.51
CA GLN A 65 7.75 -7.71 -4.74
C GLN A 65 8.17 -7.16 -6.09
N LEU A 66 9.31 -6.47 -6.11
CA LEU A 66 9.99 -6.05 -7.34
C LEU A 66 11.02 -7.13 -7.70
N ASP A 67 10.77 -7.89 -8.77
CA ASP A 67 11.70 -8.89 -9.28
C ASP A 67 12.73 -8.28 -10.22
N ALA A 68 12.36 -7.27 -10.98
CA ALA A 68 13.24 -6.50 -11.86
C ALA A 68 12.92 -5.00 -11.78
N PRO A 69 13.96 -4.12 -11.80
CA PRO A 69 15.38 -4.45 -11.77
C PRO A 69 15.82 -5.02 -10.42
N ALA A 70 16.58 -6.09 -10.47
CA ALA A 70 17.13 -6.69 -9.26
C ALA A 70 18.01 -5.69 -8.50
N ASN A 71 17.91 -5.70 -7.18
CA ASN A 71 18.71 -4.88 -6.27
C ASN A 71 18.51 -3.36 -6.37
N LEU A 72 17.48 -2.86 -7.05
CA LEU A 72 17.20 -1.41 -7.10
C LEU A 72 17.05 -0.80 -5.71
N PHE A 73 16.48 -1.56 -4.77
CA PHE A 73 16.34 -1.21 -3.36
C PHE A 73 17.19 -2.11 -2.43
N GLY A 74 18.24 -2.71 -2.97
CA GLY A 74 19.10 -3.66 -2.26
C GLY A 74 18.37 -4.99 -1.97
N GLU A 75 18.59 -5.55 -0.77
CA GLU A 75 17.93 -6.80 -0.36
C GLU A 75 16.45 -6.64 -0.02
N ILE A 76 15.98 -5.39 0.17
CA ILE A 76 14.61 -5.09 0.57
C ILE A 76 13.81 -4.65 -0.66
N ASN A 77 13.46 -5.58 -1.52
CA ASN A 77 12.74 -5.36 -2.78
C ASN A 77 11.24 -5.69 -2.68
N PHE A 78 10.63 -5.48 -1.53
CA PHE A 78 9.20 -5.69 -1.27
C PHE A 78 8.58 -4.47 -0.58
N ALA A 79 7.26 -4.28 -0.76
CA ALA A 79 6.47 -3.19 -0.22
C ALA A 79 5.18 -3.69 0.42
N LEU A 80 4.75 -3.05 1.50
CA LEU A 80 3.45 -3.30 2.13
C LEU A 80 2.32 -2.57 1.41
N ASN A 81 2.53 -1.29 1.06
CA ASN A 81 1.51 -0.47 0.41
C ASN A 81 1.61 -0.52 -1.10
N ASP A 82 2.66 0.06 -1.66
CA ASP A 82 2.72 0.30 -3.09
C ASP A 82 4.14 0.44 -3.64
N LEU A 83 4.22 0.29 -4.95
CA LEU A 83 5.33 0.63 -5.80
C LEU A 83 4.82 1.65 -6.80
N ALA A 84 5.47 2.79 -6.93
CA ALA A 84 5.11 3.80 -7.89
C ALA A 84 6.28 4.19 -8.78
N ILE A 85 5.96 4.48 -10.05
CA ILE A 85 6.88 5.05 -11.04
C ILE A 85 6.34 6.41 -11.37
N TYR A 86 7.19 7.44 -11.33
CA TYR A 86 6.79 8.78 -11.69
C TYR A 86 7.90 9.55 -12.38
N ARG A 87 7.48 10.58 -13.11
CA ARG A 87 8.41 11.50 -13.75
C ARG A 87 9.34 12.13 -12.74
N ASN A 88 10.50 12.51 -13.20
CA ASN A 88 11.44 13.31 -12.40
C ASN A 88 10.92 14.77 -12.27
N ALA A 89 11.71 15.68 -11.73
CA ALA A 89 11.36 17.07 -11.48
C ALA A 89 10.99 17.90 -12.72
N THR A 90 11.18 17.37 -13.94
CA THR A 90 10.81 18.03 -15.19
C THR A 90 9.30 17.98 -15.44
N PRO A 91 8.71 18.98 -16.13
CA PRO A 91 7.28 18.97 -16.46
C PRO A 91 6.88 17.96 -17.55
N THR A 92 7.82 17.13 -18.01
CA THR A 92 7.58 16.17 -19.09
C THR A 92 6.82 14.95 -18.57
N LEU A 93 5.69 14.64 -19.18
CA LEU A 93 4.92 13.45 -18.88
C LEU A 93 5.67 12.17 -19.30
N ILE A 94 5.34 11.07 -18.67
CA ILE A 94 5.86 9.75 -19.02
C ILE A 94 4.76 8.87 -19.59
N MET A 95 5.15 7.90 -20.40
CA MET A 95 4.30 6.82 -20.82
C MET A 95 4.78 5.51 -20.19
N VAL A 96 3.88 4.80 -19.51
CA VAL A 96 4.17 3.51 -18.91
C VAL A 96 3.34 2.44 -19.62
N HIS A 97 4.02 1.57 -20.36
CA HIS A 97 3.40 0.42 -21.02
C HIS A 97 3.27 -0.71 -20.01
N VAL A 98 2.07 -1.23 -19.85
CA VAL A 98 1.76 -2.26 -18.84
C VAL A 98 1.28 -3.53 -19.51
N PHE A 99 1.85 -4.65 -19.04
CA PHE A 99 1.44 -5.99 -19.43
C PHE A 99 1.09 -6.76 -18.14
N VAL A 100 0.02 -7.54 -18.18
CA VAL A 100 -0.43 -8.41 -17.10
C VAL A 100 -0.44 -9.84 -17.61
N ASP A 101 0.34 -10.72 -16.99
CA ASP A 101 0.51 -12.12 -17.42
C ASP A 101 0.90 -12.20 -18.93
N ASP A 102 1.84 -11.34 -19.36
CA ASP A 102 2.33 -11.15 -20.72
C ASP A 102 1.30 -10.58 -21.73
N LEU A 103 0.09 -10.29 -21.30
CA LEU A 103 -0.93 -9.64 -22.14
C LEU A 103 -0.85 -8.12 -22.00
N PHE A 104 -0.77 -7.42 -23.13
CA PHE A 104 -0.78 -5.96 -23.13
C PHE A 104 -2.09 -5.44 -22.53
N LEU A 105 -1.97 -4.65 -21.45
CA LEU A 105 -3.11 -4.01 -20.82
C LEU A 105 -3.39 -2.63 -21.40
N ASN A 106 -2.43 -1.73 -21.30
CA ASN A 106 -2.57 -0.35 -21.74
C ASN A 106 -1.22 0.40 -21.69
N SER A 107 -1.20 1.58 -22.36
CA SER A 107 -0.14 2.58 -22.20
C SER A 107 -0.70 3.77 -21.44
N TYR A 108 -0.18 4.01 -20.25
CA TYR A 108 -0.61 5.09 -19.36
C TYR A 108 0.25 6.32 -19.59
N TYR A 109 -0.37 7.40 -20.04
CA TYR A 109 0.28 8.69 -20.28
C TYR A 109 -0.10 9.67 -19.17
N GLY A 110 0.86 10.11 -18.37
CA GLY A 110 0.60 10.98 -17.22
C GLY A 110 1.84 11.27 -16.40
N ASP A 111 1.64 11.59 -15.12
CA ASP A 111 2.74 11.85 -14.17
C ASP A 111 3.39 10.54 -13.67
N GLY A 112 2.67 9.42 -13.77
CA GLY A 112 3.19 8.13 -13.33
C GLY A 112 2.14 7.03 -13.22
N LEU A 113 2.54 5.93 -12.56
CA LEU A 113 1.71 4.77 -12.33
C LEU A 113 2.02 4.15 -10.96
N ILE A 114 0.98 3.71 -10.26
CA ILE A 114 1.07 3.02 -8.98
C ILE A 114 0.62 1.57 -9.15
N ILE A 115 1.38 0.64 -8.59
CA ILE A 115 0.94 -0.72 -8.31
C ILE A 115 0.77 -0.82 -6.79
N ALA A 116 -0.45 -1.07 -6.32
CA ALA A 116 -0.74 -1.13 -4.89
C ALA A 116 -1.24 -2.51 -4.46
N SER A 117 -0.86 -2.90 -3.25
CA SER A 117 -1.46 -4.03 -2.53
C SER A 117 -2.85 -3.65 -2.02
N PRO A 118 -3.65 -4.59 -1.50
CA PRO A 118 -4.91 -4.25 -0.82
C PRO A 118 -4.69 -3.29 0.37
N THR A 119 -3.59 -3.44 1.10
CA THR A 119 -3.21 -2.54 2.19
C THR A 119 -2.94 -1.13 1.67
N GLY A 120 -2.22 -1.00 0.57
CA GLY A 120 -1.90 0.27 -0.10
C GLY A 120 -3.10 0.94 -0.77
N SER A 121 -4.25 0.26 -0.87
CA SER A 121 -5.48 0.86 -1.42
C SER A 121 -5.94 2.10 -0.65
N THR A 122 -5.56 2.21 0.63
CA THR A 122 -5.85 3.37 1.50
C THR A 122 -4.66 4.33 1.63
N ALA A 123 -3.57 4.10 0.89
CA ALA A 123 -2.37 4.95 0.83
C ALA A 123 -2.38 5.84 -0.42
N TYR A 124 -1.28 5.91 -1.16
CA TYR A 124 -1.17 6.80 -2.33
C TYR A 124 -2.16 6.46 -3.44
N SER A 125 -2.50 5.17 -3.61
CA SER A 125 -3.53 4.74 -4.56
C SER A 125 -4.87 5.44 -4.33
N LEU A 126 -5.29 5.65 -3.06
CA LEU A 126 -6.53 6.37 -2.75
C LEU A 126 -6.49 7.83 -3.22
N SER A 127 -5.35 8.50 -3.07
CA SER A 127 -5.18 9.91 -3.45
C SER A 127 -5.28 10.14 -4.96
N VAL A 128 -5.02 9.12 -5.77
CA VAL A 128 -5.16 9.18 -7.24
C VAL A 128 -6.47 8.57 -7.74
N GLY A 129 -7.44 8.32 -6.84
CA GLY A 129 -8.76 7.81 -7.19
C GLY A 129 -8.86 6.29 -7.31
N GLY A 130 -7.89 5.56 -6.74
CA GLY A 130 -7.96 4.10 -6.62
C GLY A 130 -9.10 3.65 -5.71
N PRO A 131 -9.65 2.44 -5.91
CA PRO A 131 -10.70 1.89 -5.06
C PRO A 131 -10.15 1.50 -3.69
N ILE A 132 -10.99 1.60 -2.66
CA ILE A 132 -10.70 1.03 -1.35
C ILE A 132 -10.96 -0.48 -1.43
N VAL A 133 -9.95 -1.26 -1.06
CA VAL A 133 -9.97 -2.72 -1.11
C VAL A 133 -9.73 -3.28 0.28
N SER A 134 -10.50 -4.30 0.65
CA SER A 134 -10.30 -4.99 1.93
C SER A 134 -8.90 -5.61 2.00
N PRO A 135 -8.15 -5.43 3.09
CA PRO A 135 -6.77 -5.91 3.21
C PRO A 135 -6.58 -7.42 3.00
N GLY A 136 -7.60 -8.24 3.33
CA GLY A 136 -7.57 -9.68 3.13
C GLY A 136 -7.90 -10.13 1.70
N SER A 137 -8.16 -9.21 0.76
CA SER A 137 -8.46 -9.53 -0.63
C SER A 137 -7.23 -10.01 -1.39
N GLN A 138 -7.44 -10.95 -2.32
CA GLN A 138 -6.38 -11.52 -3.16
C GLN A 138 -6.29 -10.78 -4.49
N ASN A 139 -5.90 -9.51 -4.44
CA ASN A 139 -5.79 -8.67 -5.63
C ASN A 139 -4.67 -7.63 -5.52
N MET A 140 -4.39 -6.98 -6.65
CA MET A 140 -3.52 -5.82 -6.77
C MET A 140 -4.27 -4.73 -7.54
N ILE A 141 -3.86 -3.50 -7.35
CA ILE A 141 -4.45 -2.32 -7.99
C ILE A 141 -3.40 -1.68 -8.88
N ILE A 142 -3.78 -1.35 -10.12
CA ILE A 142 -3.00 -0.53 -11.04
C ILE A 142 -3.70 0.81 -11.15
N ALA A 143 -3.07 1.89 -10.69
CA ALA A 143 -3.68 3.21 -10.63
C ALA A 143 -2.78 4.27 -11.29
N PRO A 144 -3.26 4.98 -12.35
CA PRO A 144 -2.50 6.03 -12.99
C PRO A 144 -2.42 7.29 -12.12
N ILE A 145 -1.28 7.99 -12.19
CA ILE A 145 -1.08 9.28 -11.53
C ILE A 145 -1.32 10.39 -12.55
N ALA A 146 -2.31 11.25 -12.30
CA ALA A 146 -2.66 12.39 -13.16
C ALA A 146 -2.69 12.04 -14.66
N SER A 147 -3.41 10.97 -15.01
CA SER A 147 -3.49 10.50 -16.40
C SER A 147 -4.10 11.55 -17.33
N HIS A 148 -3.46 11.74 -18.47
CA HIS A 148 -4.02 12.52 -19.58
C HIS A 148 -5.07 11.74 -20.40
N ASN A 149 -5.11 10.42 -20.28
CA ASN A 149 -6.10 9.58 -20.93
C ASN A 149 -7.41 9.63 -20.14
N LEU A 150 -8.39 10.40 -20.62
CA LEU A 150 -9.65 10.66 -19.92
C LEU A 150 -10.51 9.41 -19.66
N THR A 151 -10.34 8.35 -20.44
CA THR A 151 -11.09 7.09 -20.33
C THR A 151 -10.46 6.09 -19.38
N VAL A 152 -9.18 6.27 -19.00
CA VAL A 152 -8.46 5.36 -18.13
C VAL A 152 -8.94 5.49 -16.69
N ARG A 153 -9.08 4.37 -16.02
CA ARG A 153 -9.44 4.27 -14.59
C ARG A 153 -8.51 3.28 -13.91
N PRO A 154 -8.33 3.40 -12.59
CA PRO A 154 -7.69 2.34 -11.82
C PRO A 154 -8.37 0.99 -12.05
N ILE A 155 -7.57 -0.06 -12.17
CA ILE A 155 -8.06 -1.43 -12.38
C ILE A 155 -7.59 -2.33 -11.24
N VAL A 156 -8.46 -3.25 -10.84
CA VAL A 156 -8.15 -4.29 -9.86
C VAL A 156 -7.94 -5.60 -10.60
N ILE A 157 -6.83 -6.27 -10.33
CA ILE A 157 -6.46 -7.57 -10.90
C ILE A 157 -6.18 -8.57 -9.78
N LYS A 158 -6.14 -9.86 -10.10
CA LYS A 158 -5.79 -10.91 -9.13
C LYS A 158 -4.33 -10.77 -8.68
N ASP A 159 -4.03 -11.08 -7.44
CA ASP A 159 -2.67 -10.98 -6.86
C ASP A 159 -1.71 -12.08 -7.36
N SER A 160 -2.23 -13.10 -8.02
CA SER A 160 -1.42 -14.13 -8.68
C SER A 160 -0.84 -13.70 -10.02
N SER A 161 -1.23 -12.52 -10.53
CA SER A 161 -0.71 -11.99 -11.79
C SER A 161 0.70 -11.42 -11.65
N VAL A 162 1.45 -11.47 -12.75
CA VAL A 162 2.74 -10.80 -12.91
C VAL A 162 2.53 -9.53 -13.75
N ILE A 163 2.97 -8.39 -13.21
CA ILE A 163 2.87 -7.10 -13.89
C ILE A 163 4.25 -6.77 -14.46
N LYS A 164 4.33 -6.57 -15.78
CA LYS A 164 5.53 -6.07 -16.46
C LYS A 164 5.28 -4.66 -16.94
N MET A 165 6.26 -3.79 -16.74
CA MET A 165 6.16 -2.38 -17.13
C MET A 165 7.42 -1.94 -17.87
N ARG A 166 7.25 -1.05 -18.86
CA ARG A 166 8.32 -0.37 -19.58
C ARG A 166 8.00 1.12 -19.61
N ILE A 167 9.04 1.94 -19.45
CA ILE A 167 8.91 3.39 -19.46
C ILE A 167 9.32 3.92 -20.82
N GLU A 168 8.49 4.77 -21.40
CA GLU A 168 8.81 5.57 -22.57
C GLU A 168 8.73 7.04 -22.20
N GLY A 169 9.76 7.81 -22.57
CA GLY A 169 9.83 9.24 -22.30
C GLY A 169 11.16 9.85 -22.72
N ARG A 170 11.29 11.15 -22.51
CA ARG A 170 12.44 11.94 -22.96
C ARG A 170 13.64 11.88 -22.03
N GLU A 171 13.40 11.58 -20.76
CA GLU A 171 14.42 11.55 -19.72
C GLU A 171 15.16 10.18 -19.71
N GLU A 172 16.44 10.20 -19.35
CA GLU A 172 17.22 8.98 -19.19
C GLU A 172 16.92 8.25 -17.87
N LYS A 173 16.42 8.99 -16.87
CA LYS A 173 16.10 8.45 -15.54
C LYS A 173 14.77 8.98 -15.05
N TYR A 174 14.04 8.11 -14.41
CA TYR A 174 12.78 8.35 -13.72
C TYR A 174 12.91 8.02 -12.25
N LEU A 175 11.90 8.27 -11.47
CA LEU A 175 11.91 7.96 -10.04
C LEU A 175 10.97 6.77 -9.76
N MET A 176 11.47 5.80 -9.03
CA MET A 176 10.66 4.71 -8.51
C MET A 176 10.61 4.81 -6.99
N SER A 177 9.42 4.67 -6.41
CA SER A 177 9.26 4.50 -4.97
C SER A 177 8.75 3.09 -4.63
N MET A 178 9.07 2.66 -3.43
CA MET A 178 8.61 1.42 -2.83
C MET A 178 8.34 1.69 -1.35
N ASP A 179 7.07 1.87 -0.97
CA ASP A 179 6.66 2.47 0.30
C ASP A 179 7.39 3.83 0.51
N SER A 180 8.16 3.98 1.62
CA SER A 180 8.91 5.22 1.94
C SER A 180 10.24 5.35 1.21
N ARG A 181 10.71 4.32 0.51
CA ARG A 181 12.03 4.30 -0.15
C ARG A 181 11.94 4.77 -1.60
N GLN A 182 12.97 5.45 -2.08
CA GLN A 182 13.04 5.96 -3.45
C GLN A 182 14.38 5.64 -4.10
N SER A 183 14.35 5.37 -5.41
CA SER A 183 15.54 5.12 -6.22
C SER A 183 15.34 5.62 -7.65
N PRO A 184 16.37 6.18 -8.29
CA PRO A 184 16.30 6.47 -9.72
C PRO A 184 16.33 5.19 -10.53
N ILE A 185 15.52 5.14 -11.62
CA ILE A 185 15.43 4.03 -12.56
C ILE A 185 15.69 4.54 -13.98
N GLY A 186 16.47 3.80 -14.76
CA GLY A 186 16.71 4.11 -16.18
C GLY A 186 15.50 3.79 -17.06
N LYS A 187 15.31 4.53 -18.14
CA LYS A 187 14.18 4.32 -19.07
C LYS A 187 14.17 2.94 -19.73
N GLU A 188 15.35 2.34 -19.93
CA GLU A 188 15.48 1.02 -20.57
C GLU A 188 15.21 -0.15 -19.60
N ALA A 189 14.96 0.14 -18.32
CA ALA A 189 14.74 -0.90 -17.34
C ALA A 189 13.41 -1.59 -17.57
N GLU A 190 13.42 -2.91 -17.64
CA GLU A 190 12.20 -3.70 -17.50
C GLU A 190 11.83 -3.79 -16.02
N ILE A 191 10.57 -3.52 -15.71
CA ILE A 191 10.07 -3.53 -14.34
C ILE A 191 9.10 -4.69 -14.20
N ILE A 192 9.38 -5.59 -13.25
CA ILE A 192 8.53 -6.76 -13.00
C ILE A 192 8.09 -6.74 -11.54
N VAL A 193 6.78 -6.71 -11.34
CA VAL A 193 6.14 -6.69 -10.02
C VAL A 193 5.19 -7.86 -9.90
N ARG A 194 5.25 -8.54 -8.77
CA ARG A 194 4.32 -9.61 -8.41
C ARG A 194 4.00 -9.55 -6.91
N LYS A 195 3.13 -10.43 -6.47
CA LYS A 195 2.94 -10.68 -5.04
C LYS A 195 4.19 -11.33 -4.46
N CYS A 196 4.60 -10.87 -3.27
CA CYS A 196 5.69 -11.49 -2.52
C CYS A 196 5.26 -12.88 -2.00
N ASP A 197 6.22 -13.80 -1.93
CA ASP A 197 5.98 -15.20 -1.49
C ASP A 197 5.65 -15.31 0.00
N PHE A 198 5.97 -14.28 0.78
CA PHE A 198 5.60 -14.15 2.19
C PHE A 198 4.68 -12.94 2.41
N GLY A 199 4.09 -12.88 3.59
CA GLY A 199 3.32 -11.73 4.08
C GLY A 199 3.73 -11.39 5.49
N ILE A 200 3.26 -10.26 5.99
CA ILE A 200 3.44 -9.87 7.38
C ILE A 200 2.14 -10.04 8.17
N ASN A 201 2.27 -10.16 9.48
CA ASN A 201 1.14 -10.24 10.40
C ASN A 201 1.03 -8.92 11.18
N LEU A 202 -0.05 -8.18 10.98
CA LEU A 202 -0.41 -7.07 11.87
C LEU A 202 -1.27 -7.61 13.02
N VAL A 203 -1.03 -7.07 14.21
CA VAL A 203 -1.87 -7.41 15.37
C VAL A 203 -3.14 -6.59 15.33
N GLN A 204 -4.27 -7.26 15.33
CA GLN A 204 -5.59 -6.65 15.42
C GLN A 204 -6.18 -6.91 16.81
N MET A 205 -6.58 -5.84 17.49
CA MET A 205 -7.19 -5.93 18.81
C MET A 205 -8.71 -6.19 18.72
N PRO A 206 -9.31 -6.83 19.74
CA PRO A 206 -10.75 -7.03 19.81
C PRO A 206 -11.52 -5.73 19.61
N GLY A 207 -12.63 -5.78 18.86
CA GLY A 207 -13.49 -4.63 18.57
C GLY A 207 -12.99 -3.66 17.50
N LYS A 208 -11.75 -3.79 17.05
CA LYS A 208 -11.21 -3.00 15.92
C LYS A 208 -11.32 -3.81 14.63
N ASN A 209 -11.77 -3.17 13.56
CA ASN A 209 -11.83 -3.80 12.24
C ASN A 209 -11.67 -2.77 11.12
N PHE A 210 -11.43 -3.25 9.92
CA PHE A 210 -11.19 -2.40 8.74
C PHE A 210 -12.35 -1.44 8.46
N PHE A 211 -13.59 -1.89 8.59
CA PHE A 211 -14.77 -1.06 8.28
C PHE A 211 -14.98 0.06 9.31
N SER A 212 -14.73 -0.21 10.61
CA SER A 212 -14.74 0.85 11.61
C SER A 212 -13.65 1.88 11.33
N THR A 213 -12.45 1.43 10.96
CA THR A 213 -11.33 2.32 10.60
C THR A 213 -11.68 3.21 9.41
N ILE A 214 -12.32 2.67 8.35
CA ILE A 214 -12.76 3.47 7.19
C ILE A 214 -13.74 4.55 7.64
N ARG A 215 -14.78 4.22 8.40
CA ARG A 215 -15.78 5.20 8.86
C ARG A 215 -15.12 6.31 9.67
N ASP A 216 -14.26 5.94 10.61
CA ASP A 216 -13.62 6.91 11.51
C ASP A 216 -12.61 7.81 10.78
N LYS A 217 -11.91 7.27 9.77
CA LYS A 217 -10.84 7.97 9.07
C LYS A 217 -11.33 8.82 7.91
N LEU A 218 -12.23 8.28 7.12
CA LEU A 218 -12.74 8.94 5.93
C LEU A 218 -14.06 9.69 6.20
N LEU A 219 -14.56 9.64 7.45
CA LEU A 219 -15.88 10.17 7.81
C LEU A 219 -16.96 9.61 6.86
N TRP A 220 -16.82 8.35 6.47
CA TRP A 220 -17.63 7.75 5.43
C TRP A 220 -19.08 7.58 5.88
N GLY A 221 -19.98 8.21 5.12
CA GLY A 221 -21.40 8.21 5.42
C GLY A 221 -21.82 9.22 6.48
N MET A 222 -20.92 10.07 6.99
CA MET A 222 -21.29 11.17 7.87
C MET A 222 -21.98 12.28 7.07
N ASP A 223 -23.29 12.42 7.26
CA ASP A 223 -24.03 13.59 6.84
C ASP A 223 -24.13 14.55 8.05
N TYR A 224 -23.49 15.72 7.95
CA TYR A 224 -23.58 16.75 9.00
C TYR A 224 -25.01 17.19 9.30
N ARG A 225 -25.97 16.92 8.39
CA ARG A 225 -27.39 17.21 8.57
C ARG A 225 -28.11 16.17 9.43
N ASN A 226 -27.54 14.96 9.60
CA ASN A 226 -28.15 13.84 10.31
C ASN A 226 -27.37 13.42 11.56
N GLN A 227 -26.94 14.35 12.40
CA GLN A 227 -26.18 14.06 13.64
C GLN A 227 -26.97 13.27 14.70
N GLN A 228 -28.18 12.76 14.43
CA GLN A 228 -29.06 12.13 15.42
C GLN A 228 -29.29 10.62 15.26
N THR A 229 -28.61 9.91 14.37
CA THR A 229 -28.85 8.48 14.24
C THR A 229 -27.60 7.66 14.48
N ASN A 230 -27.38 7.33 15.75
CA ASN A 230 -26.49 6.22 16.14
C ASN A 230 -27.19 4.90 15.76
N TYR A 231 -26.84 4.31 14.62
CA TYR A 231 -27.38 3.00 14.18
C TYR A 231 -26.61 1.79 14.71
N TYR A 232 -25.66 1.99 15.64
CA TYR A 232 -24.80 0.90 16.13
C TYR A 232 -24.54 1.04 17.63
N THR A 233 -25.43 0.53 18.42
CA THR A 233 -25.18 0.01 19.78
C THR A 233 -25.04 -1.49 19.69
#